data_a7eb4f99755d80a2ae1a827110611d0a
#
_entry.id   a7eb4f99755d80a2ae1a827110611d0a
#
_cell.length_a   1.000
_cell.length_b   1.000
_cell.length_c   1.000
_cell.angle_alpha   90.00
_cell.angle_beta   90.00
_cell.angle_gamma   90.00
#
_symmetry.space_group_name_H-M   'P 1'
#
loop_
_entity.id
_entity.type
_entity.pdbx_description
1 polymer ?
#
loop_
_entity_poly.entity_id
_entity_poly.type
_entity_poly.pdbx_seq_one_letter_code
_entity_poly.pdbx_strand_id
1 'polypeptide(L)'
;MTTYLWNPPPPLSIPVRGKSERFPIHRLFFVGRNYHAHAVEMGKPVDKSAERPFYFTKSPQTLLESGATTTYPPETKNFHYEMELVVAIGKAGFRVAADRAHEIIYGYAAGLDMTRRDLQLVARDKGRPWDLGKDVEESSVCAEIVPMAGIVIDQGEIALQVNGQTKQQSNVDKLIWNVREIIADLSLFYHLQPGDLIYTGTPEGVGPVVPGDVITGYIHGVGEISLRIGAAN
;
A
#
# COMPACT_ATOMS: atom_id res chain seq x y z
N MET A 1 2.87 -34.17 -14.45
CA MET A 1 3.10 -32.72 -14.58
C MET A 1 1.84 -32.09 -15.14
N THR A 2 1.39 -30.97 -14.57
CA THR A 2 0.24 -30.23 -15.13
C THR A 2 0.69 -29.51 -16.40
N THR A 3 -0.05 -29.63 -17.49
CA THR A 3 0.17 -28.88 -18.73
C THR A 3 -0.80 -27.71 -18.79
N TYR A 4 -0.32 -26.56 -19.27
CA TYR A 4 -1.11 -25.34 -19.40
C TYR A 4 -1.30 -24.96 -20.88
N LEU A 5 -2.38 -24.24 -21.20
CA LEU A 5 -2.60 -23.72 -22.56
C LEU A 5 -1.54 -22.70 -22.97
N TRP A 6 -1.01 -21.94 -22.01
CA TRP A 6 0.13 -21.02 -22.14
C TRP A 6 0.95 -21.06 -20.85
N ASN A 7 2.18 -20.60 -20.91
CA ASN A 7 3.02 -20.54 -19.73
C ASN A 7 2.41 -19.59 -18.68
N PRO A 8 2.21 -20.01 -17.43
CA PRO A 8 1.79 -19.09 -16.38
C PRO A 8 2.86 -18.03 -16.14
N PRO A 9 2.45 -16.80 -15.73
CA PRO A 9 3.42 -15.78 -15.38
C PRO A 9 4.29 -16.27 -14.20
N PRO A 10 5.54 -15.79 -14.09
CA PRO A 10 6.38 -16.12 -12.95
C PRO A 10 5.74 -15.60 -11.66
N PRO A 11 6.03 -16.23 -10.50
CA PRO A 11 5.57 -15.73 -9.21
C PRO A 11 6.03 -14.29 -8.99
N LEU A 12 5.09 -13.41 -8.63
CA LEU A 12 5.40 -12.05 -8.21
C LEU A 12 6.15 -12.06 -6.89
N SER A 13 7.13 -11.19 -6.74
CA SER A 13 7.95 -11.14 -5.53
C SER A 13 8.61 -9.78 -5.39
N ILE A 14 8.99 -9.43 -4.15
CA ILE A 14 9.71 -8.19 -3.81
C ILE A 14 11.08 -8.58 -3.22
N PRO A 15 12.16 -7.81 -3.48
CA PRO A 15 13.45 -7.99 -2.85
C PRO A 15 13.34 -7.91 -1.32
N VAL A 16 14.24 -8.61 -0.63
CA VAL A 16 14.35 -8.56 0.83
C VAL A 16 15.74 -8.03 1.20
N ARG A 17 15.79 -6.98 2.00
CA ARG A 17 17.04 -6.35 2.42
C ARG A 17 17.99 -7.38 3.05
N GLY A 18 19.21 -7.41 2.53
CA GLY A 18 20.26 -8.30 3.03
C GLY A 18 20.08 -9.79 2.72
N LYS A 19 19.18 -10.15 1.78
CA LYS A 19 18.96 -11.53 1.35
C LYS A 19 19.04 -11.67 -0.17
N SER A 20 19.41 -12.85 -0.64
CA SER A 20 19.31 -13.25 -2.05
C SER A 20 17.90 -13.74 -2.40
N GLU A 21 17.18 -14.25 -1.41
CA GLU A 21 15.82 -14.74 -1.55
C GLU A 21 14.86 -13.57 -1.64
N ARG A 22 13.84 -13.73 -2.48
CA ARG A 22 12.78 -12.74 -2.66
C ARG A 22 11.55 -13.16 -1.87
N PHE A 23 10.78 -12.17 -1.41
CA PHE A 23 9.51 -12.40 -0.73
C PHE A 23 8.39 -12.61 -1.77
N PRO A 24 7.82 -13.84 -1.87
CA PRO A 24 6.76 -14.11 -2.84
C PRO A 24 5.46 -13.45 -2.40
N ILE A 25 4.72 -12.87 -3.36
CA ILE A 25 3.49 -12.13 -3.09
C ILE A 25 2.28 -13.02 -3.29
N HIS A 26 1.35 -12.98 -2.31
CA HIS A 26 0.09 -13.69 -2.34
C HIS A 26 -1.09 -12.75 -2.61
N ARG A 27 -1.34 -11.77 -1.74
CA ARG A 27 -2.43 -10.79 -1.88
C ARG A 27 -1.96 -9.39 -1.47
N LEU A 28 -2.66 -8.37 -1.99
CA LEU A 28 -2.47 -6.98 -1.62
C LEU A 28 -3.74 -6.45 -0.97
N PHE A 29 -3.64 -6.08 0.30
CA PHE A 29 -4.70 -5.42 1.07
C PHE A 29 -4.33 -3.96 1.28
N PHE A 30 -5.33 -3.08 1.25
CA PHE A 30 -5.18 -1.64 1.43
C PHE A 30 -6.19 -1.15 2.46
N VAL A 31 -5.76 -0.23 3.33
CA VAL A 31 -6.62 0.38 4.35
C VAL A 31 -6.98 1.79 3.92
N GLY A 32 -8.24 2.01 3.58
CA GLY A 32 -8.72 3.33 3.20
C GLY A 32 -8.93 4.25 4.40
N ARG A 33 -8.65 5.56 4.24
CA ARG A 33 -8.97 6.63 5.21
C ARG A 33 -8.37 6.40 6.62
N ASN A 34 -7.12 5.96 6.70
CA ASN A 34 -6.50 5.59 7.98
C ASN A 34 -5.63 6.68 8.61
N TYR A 35 -5.72 7.93 8.15
CA TYR A 35 -5.19 9.13 8.80
C TYR A 35 -6.31 10.15 8.92
N HIS A 36 -6.49 10.77 10.11
CA HIS A 36 -7.57 11.73 10.31
C HIS A 36 -7.51 12.91 9.36
N ALA A 37 -6.33 13.51 9.19
CA ALA A 37 -6.15 14.66 8.31
C ALA A 37 -6.47 14.32 6.84
N HIS A 38 -6.01 13.16 6.36
CA HIS A 38 -6.37 12.66 5.02
C HIS A 38 -7.87 12.38 4.88
N ALA A 39 -8.50 11.78 5.88
CA ALA A 39 -9.95 11.53 5.86
C ALA A 39 -10.76 12.85 5.76
N VAL A 40 -10.32 13.90 6.46
CA VAL A 40 -10.89 15.25 6.36
C VAL A 40 -10.64 15.86 4.98
N GLU A 41 -9.40 15.79 4.45
CA GLU A 41 -9.03 16.24 3.09
C GLU A 41 -9.93 15.61 2.03
N MET A 42 -10.29 14.33 2.19
CA MET A 42 -11.18 13.59 1.28
C MET A 42 -12.67 13.84 1.54
N GLY A 43 -13.02 14.73 2.48
CA GLY A 43 -14.40 15.08 2.83
C GLY A 43 -15.19 13.96 3.53
N LYS A 44 -14.52 12.99 4.12
CA LYS A 44 -15.10 11.83 4.83
C LYS A 44 -14.36 11.57 6.13
N PRO A 45 -14.48 12.42 7.16
CA PRO A 45 -13.86 12.19 8.46
C PRO A 45 -14.28 10.82 9.03
N VAL A 46 -13.40 10.21 9.80
CA VAL A 46 -13.60 8.88 10.40
C VAL A 46 -13.84 9.04 11.89
N ASP A 47 -14.89 8.38 12.39
CA ASP A 47 -15.13 8.17 13.82
C ASP A 47 -14.74 6.73 14.19
N LYS A 48 -13.55 6.56 14.78
CA LYS A 48 -13.06 5.25 15.22
C LYS A 48 -13.99 4.55 16.22
N SER A 49 -14.82 5.28 16.96
CA SER A 49 -15.76 4.70 17.92
C SER A 49 -16.99 4.08 17.25
N ALA A 50 -17.33 4.52 16.05
CA ALA A 50 -18.51 4.09 15.29
C ALA A 50 -18.19 3.26 14.05
N GLU A 51 -16.95 3.30 13.56
CA GLU A 51 -16.53 2.63 12.32
C GLU A 51 -15.44 1.58 12.59
N ARG A 52 -15.31 0.65 11.65
CA ARG A 52 -14.18 -0.28 11.54
C ARG A 52 -13.24 0.17 10.42
N PRO A 53 -11.99 -0.38 10.36
CA PRO A 53 -11.14 -0.15 9.19
C PRO A 53 -11.88 -0.49 7.90
N PHE A 54 -11.70 0.33 6.88
CA PHE A 54 -12.23 0.09 5.55
C PHE A 54 -11.13 -0.52 4.68
N TYR A 55 -11.43 -1.64 4.04
CA TYR A 55 -10.47 -2.36 3.20
C TYR A 55 -10.90 -2.40 1.74
N PHE A 56 -9.91 -2.37 0.86
CA PHE A 56 -10.03 -2.79 -0.53
C PHE A 56 -8.80 -3.61 -0.91
N THR A 57 -8.87 -4.28 -2.04
CA THR A 57 -7.77 -5.09 -2.57
C THR A 57 -7.39 -4.58 -3.95
N LYS A 58 -6.14 -4.81 -4.33
CA LYS A 58 -5.66 -4.68 -5.71
C LYS A 58 -5.11 -6.02 -6.15
N SER A 59 -5.22 -6.32 -7.42
CA SER A 59 -4.61 -7.51 -8.00
C SER A 59 -3.11 -7.52 -7.74
N PRO A 60 -2.50 -8.64 -7.36
CA PRO A 60 -1.04 -8.73 -7.26
C PRO A 60 -0.31 -8.29 -8.54
N GLN A 61 -0.95 -8.39 -9.71
CA GLN A 61 -0.41 -7.94 -11.01
C GLN A 61 -0.23 -6.42 -11.11
N THR A 62 -0.79 -5.63 -10.17
CA THR A 62 -0.54 -4.18 -10.09
C THR A 62 0.80 -3.85 -9.45
N LEU A 63 1.50 -4.87 -8.90
CA LEU A 63 2.75 -4.69 -8.17
C LEU A 63 3.86 -4.19 -9.09
N LEU A 64 4.60 -3.19 -8.60
CA LEU A 64 5.78 -2.62 -9.23
C LEU A 64 6.88 -2.42 -8.18
N GLU A 65 8.12 -2.74 -8.51
CA GLU A 65 9.25 -2.51 -7.61
C GLU A 65 9.63 -1.02 -7.56
N SER A 66 10.09 -0.55 -6.40
CA SER A 66 10.70 0.77 -6.24
C SER A 66 11.85 0.98 -7.23
N GLY A 67 12.01 2.19 -7.75
CA GLY A 67 13.02 2.55 -8.74
C GLY A 67 12.56 2.37 -10.18
N ALA A 68 11.39 1.78 -10.41
CA ALA A 68 10.85 1.58 -11.74
C ALA A 68 10.26 2.87 -12.34
N THR A 69 9.89 2.77 -13.62
CA THR A 69 9.07 3.76 -14.32
C THR A 69 7.71 3.14 -14.58
N THR A 70 6.64 3.75 -14.08
CA THR A 70 5.26 3.36 -14.40
C THR A 70 4.78 4.08 -15.65
N THR A 71 3.96 3.43 -16.46
CA THR A 71 3.23 4.07 -17.54
C THR A 71 2.13 4.98 -16.97
N TYR A 72 1.95 6.20 -17.50
CA TYR A 72 0.81 7.01 -17.09
C TYR A 72 -0.49 6.30 -17.50
N PRO A 73 -1.39 5.98 -16.56
CA PRO A 73 -2.50 5.08 -16.85
C PRO A 73 -3.54 5.71 -17.80
N PRO A 74 -4.23 4.88 -18.60
CA PRO A 74 -5.29 5.35 -19.48
C PRO A 74 -6.53 5.81 -18.70
N GLU A 75 -7.44 6.53 -19.38
CA GLU A 75 -8.76 6.95 -18.89
C GLU A 75 -8.74 7.83 -17.64
N THR A 76 -7.62 8.49 -17.34
CA THR A 76 -7.51 9.45 -16.25
C THR A 76 -6.69 10.66 -16.63
N LYS A 77 -7.01 11.80 -16.01
CA LYS A 77 -6.19 13.03 -16.01
C LYS A 77 -5.79 13.43 -14.59
N ASN A 78 -6.01 12.54 -13.62
CA ASN A 78 -5.83 12.84 -12.21
C ASN A 78 -5.25 11.61 -11.48
N PHE A 79 -3.98 11.28 -11.80
CA PHE A 79 -3.25 10.15 -11.20
C PHE A 79 -2.51 10.63 -9.97
N HIS A 80 -2.89 10.13 -8.79
CA HIS A 80 -2.40 10.57 -7.48
C HIS A 80 -1.43 9.57 -6.87
N TYR A 81 -0.46 10.11 -6.10
CA TYR A 81 0.37 9.33 -5.17
C TYR A 81 -0.30 9.25 -3.79
N GLU A 82 -0.05 8.15 -3.10
CA GLU A 82 -0.40 7.90 -1.70
C GLU A 82 0.75 7.13 -1.05
N MET A 83 1.55 7.79 -0.19
CA MET A 83 2.65 7.15 0.55
C MET A 83 2.13 6.32 1.70
N GLU A 84 2.59 5.07 1.84
CA GLU A 84 2.06 4.14 2.84
C GLU A 84 3.15 3.28 3.48
N LEU A 85 2.99 2.96 4.77
CA LEU A 85 3.70 1.86 5.40
C LEU A 85 3.08 0.54 4.89
N VAL A 86 3.93 -0.40 4.46
CA VAL A 86 3.51 -1.74 4.04
C VAL A 86 3.96 -2.76 5.06
N VAL A 87 3.03 -3.59 5.53
CA VAL A 87 3.30 -4.72 6.42
C VAL A 87 3.35 -6.00 5.61
N ALA A 88 4.45 -6.75 5.71
CA ALA A 88 4.62 -8.05 5.07
C ALA A 88 4.29 -9.18 6.06
N ILE A 89 3.32 -10.02 5.73
CA ILE A 89 2.90 -11.15 6.56
C ILE A 89 3.78 -12.38 6.25
N GLY A 90 4.42 -12.92 7.28
CA GLY A 90 5.36 -14.06 7.17
C GLY A 90 4.84 -15.38 7.72
N LYS A 91 3.74 -15.36 8.47
CA LYS A 91 3.11 -16.58 9.00
C LYS A 91 1.60 -16.50 8.83
N ALA A 92 0.97 -17.67 8.69
CA ALA A 92 -0.49 -17.74 8.63
C ALA A 92 -1.12 -17.25 9.95
N GLY A 93 -2.25 -16.55 9.85
CA GLY A 93 -3.01 -16.07 10.99
C GLY A 93 -4.51 -15.92 10.69
N PHE A 94 -5.34 -16.31 11.62
CA PHE A 94 -6.79 -16.13 11.58
C PHE A 94 -7.30 -15.77 12.98
N ARG A 95 -8.12 -14.73 13.10
CA ARG A 95 -8.59 -14.17 14.38
C ARG A 95 -7.44 -13.87 15.33
N VAL A 96 -6.42 -13.22 14.82
CA VAL A 96 -5.20 -12.86 15.55
C VAL A 96 -5.55 -11.77 16.55
N ALA A 97 -5.25 -11.97 17.82
CA ALA A 97 -5.41 -10.92 18.83
C ALA A 97 -4.40 -9.78 18.59
N ALA A 98 -4.79 -8.53 18.86
CA ALA A 98 -3.96 -7.37 18.54
C ALA A 98 -2.59 -7.40 19.24
N ASP A 99 -2.51 -7.88 20.47
CA ASP A 99 -1.27 -8.05 21.22
C ASP A 99 -0.35 -9.13 20.62
N ARG A 100 -0.89 -10.06 19.84
CA ARG A 100 -0.17 -11.14 19.16
C ARG A 100 0.11 -10.85 17.68
N ALA A 101 -0.30 -9.71 17.14
CA ALA A 101 -0.10 -9.36 15.72
C ALA A 101 1.36 -9.45 15.28
N HIS A 102 2.31 -9.12 16.17
CA HIS A 102 3.74 -9.20 15.92
C HIS A 102 4.25 -10.59 15.55
N GLU A 103 3.55 -11.66 15.97
CA GLU A 103 3.97 -13.04 15.74
C GLU A 103 3.91 -13.46 14.27
N ILE A 104 3.06 -12.80 13.47
CA ILE A 104 2.87 -13.12 12.04
C ILE A 104 3.54 -12.14 11.09
N ILE A 105 4.10 -11.04 11.60
CA ILE A 105 4.82 -10.06 10.78
C ILE A 105 6.20 -10.61 10.40
N TYR A 106 6.52 -10.52 9.09
CA TYR A 106 7.87 -10.77 8.57
C TYR A 106 8.73 -9.51 8.59
N GLY A 107 8.14 -8.38 8.19
CA GLY A 107 8.84 -7.12 8.07
C GLY A 107 7.99 -6.03 7.44
N TYR A 108 8.65 -4.97 7.00
CA TYR A 108 8.01 -3.77 6.49
C TYR A 108 8.67 -3.26 5.22
N ALA A 109 7.92 -2.47 4.45
CA ALA A 109 8.43 -1.73 3.30
C ALA A 109 7.78 -0.34 3.22
N ALA A 110 8.40 0.56 2.48
CA ALA A 110 7.74 1.76 1.98
C ALA A 110 6.92 1.40 0.73
N GLY A 111 5.71 1.94 0.59
CA GLY A 111 4.83 1.67 -0.53
C GLY A 111 4.16 2.92 -1.10
N LEU A 112 3.67 2.81 -2.34
CA LEU A 112 2.79 3.81 -2.96
C LEU A 112 1.52 3.11 -3.44
N ASP A 113 0.35 3.65 -3.06
CA ASP A 113 -0.96 3.29 -3.60
C ASP A 113 -1.36 4.32 -4.66
N MET A 114 -0.85 4.12 -5.88
CA MET A 114 -1.15 5.02 -6.99
C MET A 114 -2.61 4.88 -7.42
N THR A 115 -3.28 6.02 -7.62
CA THR A 115 -4.75 6.08 -7.73
C THR A 115 -5.20 6.95 -8.90
N ARG A 116 -6.07 6.43 -9.78
CA ARG A 116 -6.86 7.24 -10.71
C ARG A 116 -7.97 7.93 -9.91
N ARG A 117 -7.66 9.12 -9.39
CA ARG A 117 -8.48 9.80 -8.37
C ARG A 117 -9.87 10.20 -8.88
N ASP A 118 -9.95 10.66 -10.10
CA ASP A 118 -11.20 11.02 -10.77
C ASP A 118 -12.17 9.82 -10.85
N LEU A 119 -11.67 8.63 -11.25
CA LEU A 119 -12.48 7.42 -11.32
C LEU A 119 -12.89 6.90 -9.95
N GLN A 120 -11.97 6.96 -8.97
CA GLN A 120 -12.29 6.59 -7.58
C GLN A 120 -13.39 7.49 -7.00
N LEU A 121 -13.33 8.82 -7.21
CA LEU A 121 -14.33 9.75 -6.72
C LEU A 121 -15.71 9.48 -7.34
N VAL A 122 -15.76 9.25 -8.66
CA VAL A 122 -17.02 8.89 -9.34
C VAL A 122 -17.61 7.58 -8.80
N ALA A 123 -16.77 6.57 -8.55
CA ALA A 123 -17.20 5.30 -7.97
C ALA A 123 -17.74 5.49 -6.54
N ARG A 124 -16.99 6.22 -5.70
CA ARG A 124 -17.39 6.57 -4.33
C ARG A 124 -18.74 7.25 -4.26
N ASP A 125 -18.92 8.29 -5.08
CA ASP A 125 -20.15 9.12 -5.04
C ASP A 125 -21.37 8.33 -5.52
N LYS A 126 -21.15 7.28 -6.32
CA LYS A 126 -22.22 6.37 -6.80
C LYS A 126 -22.35 5.10 -5.96
N GLY A 127 -21.60 4.95 -4.85
CA GLY A 127 -21.61 3.73 -4.03
C GLY A 127 -21.14 2.48 -4.78
N ARG A 128 -20.21 2.61 -5.74
CA ARG A 128 -19.66 1.53 -6.55
C ARG A 128 -18.29 1.09 -6.03
N PRO A 129 -17.83 -0.14 -6.37
CA PRO A 129 -16.47 -0.58 -6.12
C PRO A 129 -15.43 0.37 -6.71
N TRP A 130 -14.24 0.44 -6.07
CA TRP A 130 -13.17 1.38 -6.45
C TRP A 130 -12.19 0.83 -7.48
N ASP A 131 -12.42 -0.38 -8.01
CA ASP A 131 -11.48 -1.12 -8.86
C ASP A 131 -10.94 -0.27 -10.01
N LEU A 132 -11.80 0.42 -10.78
CA LEU A 132 -11.36 1.28 -11.88
C LEU A 132 -10.44 2.43 -11.43
N GLY A 133 -10.55 2.86 -10.19
CA GLY A 133 -9.69 3.90 -9.61
C GLY A 133 -8.42 3.35 -8.97
N LYS A 134 -8.48 2.15 -8.42
CA LYS A 134 -7.44 1.57 -7.56
C LYS A 134 -6.71 0.38 -8.19
N ASP A 135 -7.41 -0.57 -8.81
CA ASP A 135 -6.82 -1.78 -9.37
C ASP A 135 -6.30 -1.53 -10.80
N VAL A 136 -5.17 -0.85 -10.89
CA VAL A 136 -4.54 -0.38 -12.14
C VAL A 136 -3.17 -1.04 -12.26
N GLU A 137 -2.77 -1.41 -13.45
CA GLU A 137 -1.43 -1.94 -13.71
C GLU A 137 -0.36 -0.98 -13.19
N GLU A 138 0.73 -1.53 -12.63
CA GLU A 138 1.90 -0.79 -12.13
C GLU A 138 1.59 0.24 -11.03
N SER A 139 0.46 0.10 -10.31
CA SER A 139 -0.01 1.10 -9.34
C SER A 139 0.21 0.75 -7.87
N SER A 140 0.66 -0.46 -7.57
CA SER A 140 1.02 -0.89 -6.21
C SER A 140 2.54 -0.93 -6.08
N VAL A 141 3.17 0.21 -5.81
CA VAL A 141 4.63 0.25 -5.73
C VAL A 141 5.09 -0.20 -4.35
N CYS A 142 6.11 -1.07 -4.31
CA CYS A 142 6.67 -1.57 -3.07
C CYS A 142 8.20 -1.51 -3.12
N ALA A 143 8.80 -0.98 -2.07
CA ALA A 143 10.24 -1.04 -1.87
C ALA A 143 10.68 -2.42 -1.37
N GLU A 144 11.98 -2.65 -1.24
CA GLU A 144 12.50 -3.86 -0.62
C GLU A 144 11.94 -4.06 0.79
N ILE A 145 11.60 -5.28 1.15
CA ILE A 145 11.11 -5.59 2.49
C ILE A 145 12.28 -5.65 3.46
N VAL A 146 12.17 -4.90 4.56
CA VAL A 146 13.11 -4.94 5.68
C VAL A 146 12.64 -5.97 6.68
N PRO A 147 13.37 -7.07 6.90
CA PRO A 147 13.03 -8.08 7.89
C PRO A 147 13.02 -7.49 9.30
N MET A 148 11.87 -7.54 9.97
CA MET A 148 11.64 -7.06 11.33
C MET A 148 10.67 -7.98 12.08
N ALA A 149 10.92 -9.29 12.02
CA ALA A 149 10.05 -10.27 12.66
C ALA A 149 9.91 -10.03 14.16
N GLY A 150 8.67 -10.05 14.65
CA GLY A 150 8.38 -9.82 16.06
C GLY A 150 8.34 -8.35 16.50
N ILE A 151 8.65 -7.41 15.61
CA ILE A 151 8.61 -5.96 15.88
C ILE A 151 7.32 -5.38 15.30
N VAL A 152 6.69 -4.47 16.04
CA VAL A 152 5.60 -3.63 15.51
C VAL A 152 6.08 -2.19 15.43
N ILE A 153 6.00 -1.63 14.24
CA ILE A 153 6.24 -0.20 14.01
C ILE A 153 4.97 0.55 14.39
N ASP A 154 5.07 1.41 15.37
CA ASP A 154 4.00 2.27 15.89
C ASP A 154 4.33 3.76 15.85
N GLN A 155 5.54 4.13 15.40
CA GLN A 155 6.00 5.50 15.21
C GLN A 155 7.07 5.55 14.14
N GLY A 156 7.31 6.73 13.61
CA GLY A 156 8.33 7.00 12.60
C GLY A 156 7.80 7.96 11.55
N GLU A 157 8.67 8.89 11.12
CA GLU A 157 8.31 9.83 10.06
C GLU A 157 7.99 9.07 8.76
N ILE A 158 6.93 9.48 8.08
CA ILE A 158 6.54 9.07 6.74
C ILE A 158 6.46 10.32 5.87
N ALA A 159 7.21 10.37 4.78
CA ALA A 159 7.28 11.55 3.93
C ALA A 159 7.42 11.18 2.45
N LEU A 160 6.88 12.06 1.59
CA LEU A 160 6.95 11.92 0.14
C LEU A 160 7.24 13.28 -0.50
N GLN A 161 8.05 13.26 -1.54
CA GLN A 161 8.37 14.40 -2.39
C GLN A 161 8.02 14.07 -3.86
N VAL A 162 7.63 15.10 -4.58
CA VAL A 162 7.52 15.08 -6.04
C VAL A 162 8.51 16.12 -6.59
N ASN A 163 9.44 15.70 -7.43
CA ASN A 163 10.50 16.54 -8.00
C ASN A 163 11.28 17.32 -6.91
N GLY A 164 11.57 16.67 -5.78
CA GLY A 164 12.27 17.27 -4.64
C GLY A 164 11.44 18.21 -3.77
N GLN A 165 10.15 18.41 -4.06
CA GLN A 165 9.24 19.20 -3.23
C GLN A 165 8.42 18.30 -2.31
N THR A 166 8.50 18.52 -1.00
CA THR A 166 7.69 17.78 -0.02
C THR A 166 6.20 18.00 -0.26
N LYS A 167 5.47 16.90 -0.37
CA LYS A 167 4.02 16.85 -0.58
C LYS A 167 3.28 16.20 0.57
N GLN A 168 3.82 15.09 1.11
CA GLN A 168 3.29 14.45 2.30
C GLN A 168 4.37 14.39 3.37
N GLN A 169 4.01 14.71 4.61
CA GLN A 169 4.89 14.59 5.77
C GLN A 169 4.03 14.38 7.02
N SER A 170 4.19 13.24 7.66
CA SER A 170 3.42 12.83 8.84
C SER A 170 4.21 11.85 9.69
N ASN A 171 3.53 11.12 10.56
CA ASN A 171 4.12 10.08 11.40
C ASN A 171 3.22 8.84 11.43
N VAL A 172 3.80 7.65 11.53
CA VAL A 172 3.09 6.38 11.64
C VAL A 172 2.17 6.33 12.87
N ASP A 173 2.50 7.06 13.95
CA ASP A 173 1.65 7.18 15.15
C ASP A 173 0.32 7.90 14.91
N LYS A 174 0.13 8.53 13.76
CA LYS A 174 -1.12 9.19 13.34
C LYS A 174 -2.11 8.26 12.63
N LEU A 175 -1.75 6.99 12.43
CA LEU A 175 -2.69 5.98 11.97
C LEU A 175 -3.90 5.90 12.92
N ILE A 176 -5.11 5.97 12.37
CA ILE A 176 -6.37 5.81 13.13
C ILE A 176 -6.42 4.41 13.71
N TRP A 177 -6.21 3.40 12.87
CA TRP A 177 -6.00 2.02 13.28
C TRP A 177 -4.53 1.67 13.06
N ASN A 178 -3.82 1.38 14.14
CA ASN A 178 -2.41 1.00 14.10
C ASN A 178 -2.23 -0.41 13.50
N VAL A 179 -0.99 -0.80 13.23
CA VAL A 179 -0.65 -2.09 12.60
C VAL A 179 -1.27 -3.29 13.34
N ARG A 180 -1.28 -3.28 14.68
CA ARG A 180 -1.86 -4.37 15.49
C ARG A 180 -3.36 -4.47 15.28
N GLU A 181 -4.05 -3.34 15.31
CA GLU A 181 -5.50 -3.25 15.13
C GLU A 181 -5.91 -3.66 13.71
N ILE A 182 -5.16 -3.23 12.69
CA ILE A 182 -5.38 -3.63 11.28
C ILE A 182 -5.27 -5.15 11.14
N ILE A 183 -4.19 -5.77 11.63
CA ILE A 183 -3.99 -7.22 11.54
C ILE A 183 -5.10 -7.96 12.29
N ALA A 184 -5.44 -7.51 13.49
CA ALA A 184 -6.49 -8.14 14.29
C ALA A 184 -7.85 -8.07 13.59
N ASP A 185 -8.24 -6.90 13.07
CA ASP A 185 -9.51 -6.70 12.38
C ASP A 185 -9.55 -7.46 11.04
N LEU A 186 -8.53 -7.32 10.18
CA LEU A 186 -8.47 -7.96 8.89
C LEU A 186 -8.48 -9.50 9.00
N SER A 187 -7.81 -10.06 10.02
CA SER A 187 -7.78 -11.50 10.26
C SER A 187 -9.11 -12.09 10.74
N LEU A 188 -10.11 -11.28 11.05
CA LEU A 188 -11.47 -11.77 11.30
C LEU A 188 -12.17 -12.21 10.02
N PHE A 189 -11.82 -11.58 8.89
CA PHE A 189 -12.44 -11.82 7.58
C PHE A 189 -11.62 -12.73 6.69
N TYR A 190 -10.28 -12.73 6.86
CA TYR A 190 -9.35 -13.44 6.01
C TYR A 190 -8.39 -14.32 6.82
N HIS A 191 -8.15 -15.53 6.37
CA HIS A 191 -6.98 -16.29 6.78
C HIS A 191 -5.75 -15.63 6.14
N LEU A 192 -5.03 -14.80 6.90
CA LEU A 192 -3.80 -14.18 6.44
C LEU A 192 -2.75 -15.24 6.18
N GLN A 193 -1.97 -15.07 5.12
CA GLN A 193 -0.98 -16.04 4.66
C GLN A 193 0.39 -15.40 4.49
N PRO A 194 1.48 -16.17 4.56
CA PRO A 194 2.78 -15.70 4.11
C PRO A 194 2.67 -15.17 2.67
N GLY A 195 3.23 -13.98 2.43
CA GLY A 195 3.13 -13.31 1.14
C GLY A 195 2.03 -12.26 1.05
N ASP A 196 1.11 -12.16 2.01
CA ASP A 196 0.16 -11.06 2.06
C ASP A 196 0.89 -9.75 2.40
N LEU A 197 0.62 -8.69 1.65
CA LEU A 197 1.04 -7.32 1.95
C LEU A 197 -0.18 -6.49 2.39
N ILE A 198 0.00 -5.68 3.43
CA ILE A 198 -1.02 -4.76 3.94
C ILE A 198 -0.47 -3.33 3.84
N TYR A 199 -1.02 -2.53 2.93
CA TYR A 199 -0.81 -1.10 2.83
C TYR A 199 -1.69 -0.43 3.88
N THR A 200 -1.10 0.37 4.77
CA THR A 200 -1.77 0.78 6.01
C THR A 200 -2.53 2.10 5.92
N GLY A 201 -2.58 2.72 4.74
CA GLY A 201 -3.19 4.02 4.53
C GLY A 201 -2.17 5.15 4.45
N THR A 202 -2.57 6.23 3.80
CA THR A 202 -1.74 7.39 3.47
C THR A 202 -2.10 8.61 4.33
N PRO A 203 -1.12 9.47 4.69
CA PRO A 203 -1.39 10.76 5.28
C PRO A 203 -1.96 11.76 4.27
N GLU A 204 -2.32 12.94 4.74
CA GLU A 204 -2.74 14.11 3.94
C GLU A 204 -1.65 14.57 2.97
N GLY A 205 -2.02 15.40 1.99
CA GLY A 205 -1.14 15.96 0.98
C GLY A 205 -1.05 15.11 -0.29
N VAL A 206 -2.02 14.20 -0.51
CA VAL A 206 -2.13 13.47 -1.77
C VAL A 206 -2.36 14.43 -2.93
N GLY A 207 -1.83 14.13 -4.10
CA GLY A 207 -1.92 15.04 -5.23
C GLY A 207 -1.58 14.40 -6.58
N PRO A 208 -1.89 15.09 -7.67
CA PRO A 208 -1.64 14.58 -9.01
C PRO A 208 -0.18 14.60 -9.38
N VAL A 209 0.18 13.66 -10.27
CA VAL A 209 1.45 13.63 -11.00
C VAL A 209 1.18 13.62 -12.50
N VAL A 210 2.19 14.02 -13.25
CA VAL A 210 2.17 14.02 -14.72
C VAL A 210 3.38 13.26 -15.27
N PRO A 211 3.36 12.85 -16.54
CA PRO A 211 4.53 12.25 -17.18
C PRO A 211 5.79 13.09 -17.02
N GLY A 212 6.89 12.45 -16.62
CA GLY A 212 8.17 13.07 -16.32
C GLY A 212 8.42 13.33 -14.83
N ASP A 213 7.39 13.35 -13.99
CA ASP A 213 7.55 13.51 -12.54
C ASP A 213 8.32 12.35 -11.91
N VAL A 214 9.06 12.68 -10.85
CA VAL A 214 9.77 11.72 -10.02
C VAL A 214 9.24 11.81 -8.58
N ILE A 215 8.69 10.73 -8.10
CA ILE A 215 8.30 10.57 -6.70
C ILE A 215 9.47 9.95 -5.94
N THR A 216 9.78 10.50 -4.77
CA THR A 216 10.67 9.89 -3.78
C THR A 216 10.00 9.96 -2.41
N GLY A 217 10.22 8.98 -1.58
CA GLY A 217 9.65 8.96 -0.23
C GLY A 217 10.47 8.10 0.71
N TYR A 218 10.21 8.22 1.99
CA TYR A 218 10.83 7.37 2.99
C TYR A 218 9.92 7.17 4.21
N ILE A 219 10.20 6.09 4.93
CA ILE A 219 9.65 5.83 6.25
C ILE A 219 10.81 5.58 7.19
N HIS A 220 10.90 6.37 8.26
CA HIS A 220 12.00 6.28 9.22
C HIS A 220 12.10 4.87 9.81
N GLY A 221 13.31 4.31 9.81
CA GLY A 221 13.58 2.94 10.28
C GLY A 221 13.16 1.82 9.32
N VAL A 222 12.45 2.12 8.22
CA VAL A 222 12.02 1.14 7.21
C VAL A 222 12.84 1.27 5.93
N GLY A 223 12.79 2.44 5.26
CA GLY A 223 13.54 2.64 4.04
C GLY A 223 12.91 3.64 3.08
N GLU A 224 13.49 3.69 1.89
CA GLU A 224 13.14 4.65 0.85
C GLU A 224 12.35 3.98 -0.27
N ILE A 225 11.63 4.80 -1.04
CA ILE A 225 10.90 4.40 -2.24
C ILE A 225 11.06 5.46 -3.31
N SER A 226 11.08 5.04 -4.58
CA SER A 226 11.03 5.96 -5.71
C SER A 226 10.21 5.41 -6.86
N LEU A 227 9.63 6.31 -7.64
CA LEU A 227 8.86 5.99 -8.84
C LEU A 227 9.01 7.13 -9.84
N ARG A 228 9.27 6.80 -11.10
CA ARG A 228 9.21 7.75 -12.22
C ARG A 228 7.90 7.57 -12.95
N ILE A 229 7.25 8.67 -13.31
CA ILE A 229 6.03 8.66 -14.12
C ILE A 229 6.43 8.74 -15.59
N GLY A 230 6.19 7.68 -16.33
CA GLY A 230 6.45 7.58 -17.77
C GLY A 230 5.38 8.26 -18.61
N ALA A 231 5.54 8.20 -19.92
CA ALA A 231 4.54 8.69 -20.87
C ALA A 231 3.26 7.84 -20.78
N ALA A 232 2.15 8.40 -21.25
CA ALA A 232 0.94 7.62 -21.56
C ALA A 232 1.17 6.80 -22.84
N ASN A 233 0.55 5.62 -22.90
CA ASN A 233 0.52 4.80 -24.12
C ASN A 233 -0.43 5.41 -25.16
#